data_2547cb227fbd72deb9ad4039dbc03d23
#
_entry.id   2547cb227fbd72deb9ad4039dbc03d23
#
_cell.length_a   1.000
_cell.length_b   1.000
_cell.length_c   1.000
_cell.angle_alpha   90.00
_cell.angle_beta   90.00
_cell.angle_gamma   90.00
#
_symmetry.space_group_name_H-M   'P 1'
#
loop_
_entity.id
_entity.type
_entity.pdbx_description
1 polymer ?
#
loop_
_entity_poly.entity_id
_entity_poly.type
_entity_poly.pdbx_seq_one_letter_code
_entity_poly.pdbx_strand_id
1 'polypeptide(L)'
;MDDKGIPILLVGVGMLVVLVVLAVLLVTQRQVLGSRTRGAFECSLQRRGIVGGERWQHGVMRFGTDRLRWFRAFSVRFGPEVVIRRGDIVEVNRRRLPARVEGGQEAYLLAFTLLDRREVHAIVDLVPGAALNSWLEAAPTGLVIGDAD
;
A
#
# COMPACT_ATOMS: atom_id res chain seq x y z
N MET A 1 4.94 -38.64 39.08
CA MET A 1 4.54 -37.53 38.19
C MET A 1 5.57 -36.44 38.43
N ASP A 2 6.40 -36.19 37.41
CA ASP A 2 7.59 -35.35 37.57
C ASP A 2 7.23 -33.88 37.71
N ASP A 3 7.44 -33.39 38.91
CA ASP A 3 7.22 -32.00 39.33
C ASP A 3 8.07 -30.97 38.53
N LYS A 4 9.02 -31.47 37.73
CA LYS A 4 9.92 -30.67 36.90
C LYS A 4 9.34 -30.31 35.51
N GLY A 5 8.28 -30.98 35.07
CA GLY A 5 7.66 -30.71 33.75
C GLY A 5 6.89 -29.40 33.73
N ILE A 6 6.25 -29.02 34.82
CA ILE A 6 5.43 -27.81 34.92
C ILE A 6 6.26 -26.52 34.74
N PRO A 7 7.41 -26.35 35.44
CA PRO A 7 8.22 -25.14 35.28
C PRO A 7 8.84 -25.01 33.88
N ILE A 8 9.21 -26.11 33.26
CA ILE A 8 9.76 -26.09 31.88
C ILE A 8 8.68 -25.65 30.88
N LEU A 9 7.47 -26.15 31.04
CA LEU A 9 6.34 -25.79 30.19
C LEU A 9 5.96 -24.31 30.37
N LEU A 10 5.96 -23.78 31.60
CA LEU A 10 5.71 -22.37 31.88
C LEU A 10 6.78 -21.45 31.27
N VAL A 11 8.05 -21.83 31.36
CA VAL A 11 9.16 -21.10 30.73
C VAL A 11 9.01 -21.11 29.20
N GLY A 12 8.67 -22.26 28.61
CA GLY A 12 8.45 -22.39 27.17
C GLY A 12 7.30 -21.51 26.67
N VAL A 13 6.16 -21.53 27.38
CA VAL A 13 5.00 -20.67 27.05
C VAL A 13 5.34 -19.19 27.22
N GLY A 14 6.04 -18.82 28.32
CA GLY A 14 6.48 -17.43 28.54
C GLY A 14 7.39 -16.93 27.40
N MET A 15 8.34 -17.74 27.00
CA MET A 15 9.25 -17.41 25.89
C MET A 15 8.51 -17.25 24.55
N LEU A 16 7.54 -18.13 24.27
CA LEU A 16 6.70 -18.04 23.08
C LEU A 16 5.89 -16.72 23.07
N VAL A 17 5.27 -16.36 24.20
CA VAL A 17 4.51 -15.11 24.33
C VAL A 17 5.42 -13.90 24.07
N VAL A 18 6.62 -13.87 24.65
CA VAL A 18 7.59 -12.79 24.43
C VAL A 18 7.97 -12.69 22.95
N LEU A 19 8.24 -13.80 22.28
CA LEU A 19 8.56 -13.82 20.83
C LEU A 19 7.39 -13.30 19.99
N VAL A 20 6.17 -13.67 20.30
CA VAL A 20 4.98 -13.17 19.59
C VAL A 20 4.81 -11.67 19.80
N VAL A 21 4.96 -11.18 21.03
CA VAL A 21 4.88 -9.73 21.34
C VAL A 21 5.97 -8.96 20.61
N LEU A 22 7.21 -9.45 20.60
CA LEU A 22 8.32 -8.83 19.85
C LEU A 22 8.03 -8.81 18.35
N ALA A 23 7.53 -9.90 17.80
CA ALA A 23 7.16 -9.96 16.38
C ALA A 23 6.06 -8.95 16.04
N VAL A 24 5.02 -8.84 16.85
CA VAL A 24 3.95 -7.85 16.69
C VAL A 24 4.49 -6.43 16.79
N LEU A 25 5.35 -6.14 17.79
CA LEU A 25 5.98 -4.82 17.93
C LEU A 25 6.86 -4.46 16.74
N LEU A 26 7.65 -5.39 16.24
CA LEU A 26 8.48 -5.16 15.03
C LEU A 26 7.64 -4.89 13.80
N VAL A 27 6.55 -5.62 13.60
CA VAL A 27 5.63 -5.41 12.47
C VAL A 27 4.93 -4.04 12.59
N THR A 28 4.45 -3.67 13.78
CA THR A 28 3.78 -2.38 14.01
C THR A 28 4.74 -1.20 13.87
N GLN A 29 5.92 -1.26 14.44
CA GLN A 29 6.95 -0.21 14.30
C GLN A 29 7.33 -0.02 12.83
N ARG A 30 7.48 -1.09 12.09
CA ARG A 30 7.81 -1.03 10.68
C ARG A 30 6.72 -0.39 9.83
N GLN A 31 5.45 -0.62 10.16
CA GLN A 31 4.33 0.00 9.47
C GLN A 31 4.25 1.50 9.74
N VAL A 32 4.43 1.92 11.00
CA VAL A 32 4.44 3.33 11.39
C VAL A 32 5.61 4.08 10.74
N LEU A 33 6.80 3.50 10.69
CA LEU A 33 7.96 4.09 10.01
C LEU A 33 7.75 4.13 8.48
N GLY A 34 7.07 3.13 7.93
CA GLY A 34 6.75 3.07 6.50
C GLY A 34 5.82 4.18 6.03
N SER A 35 4.81 4.54 6.83
CA SER A 35 3.84 5.59 6.51
C SER A 35 4.41 7.01 6.70
N ARG A 36 5.42 7.19 7.57
CA ARG A 36 6.06 8.48 7.83
C ARG A 36 7.18 8.85 6.86
N THR A 37 7.55 7.98 5.93
CA THR A 37 8.58 8.29 4.94
C THR A 37 8.02 9.31 3.94
N ARG A 38 8.81 10.36 3.65
CA ARG A 38 8.45 11.38 2.66
C ARG A 38 8.03 10.70 1.34
N GLY A 39 6.86 11.07 0.82
CA GLY A 39 6.32 10.49 -0.41
C GLY A 39 5.59 9.16 -0.23
N ALA A 40 5.13 8.83 0.97
CA ALA A 40 4.23 7.72 1.23
C ALA A 40 2.86 8.24 1.71
N PHE A 41 1.79 7.56 1.30
CA PHE A 41 0.42 7.86 1.71
C PHE A 41 -0.39 6.58 1.85
N GLU A 42 -1.39 6.64 2.72
CA GLU A 42 -2.31 5.52 2.93
C GLU A 42 -3.32 5.46 1.80
N CYS A 43 -3.60 4.25 1.31
CA CYS A 43 -4.63 4.00 0.32
C CYS A 43 -5.15 2.57 0.41
N SER A 44 -6.39 2.38 -0.04
CA SER A 44 -6.95 1.05 -0.19
C SER A 44 -6.96 0.67 -1.67
N LEU A 45 -6.40 -0.50 -2.01
CA LEU A 45 -6.44 -1.06 -3.35
C LEU A 45 -7.48 -2.16 -3.44
N GLN A 46 -8.23 -2.17 -4.55
CA GLN A 46 -9.13 -3.26 -4.89
C GLN A 46 -8.31 -4.40 -5.49
N ARG A 47 -8.38 -5.57 -4.87
CA ARG A 47 -7.66 -6.76 -5.33
C ARG A 47 -8.54 -8.00 -5.25
N ARG A 48 -8.25 -8.95 -6.12
CA ARG A 48 -8.90 -10.26 -6.08
C ARG A 48 -8.49 -11.00 -4.81
N GLY A 49 -9.46 -11.38 -4.00
CA GLY A 49 -9.24 -12.15 -2.78
C GLY A 49 -8.82 -13.60 -3.08
N ILE A 50 -8.20 -14.26 -2.09
CA ILE A 50 -7.75 -15.66 -2.19
C ILE A 50 -8.92 -16.61 -2.43
N VAL A 51 -10.10 -16.29 -1.90
CA VAL A 51 -11.32 -17.14 -1.98
C VAL A 51 -12.24 -16.74 -3.15
N GLY A 52 -11.76 -15.86 -4.05
CA GLY A 52 -12.58 -15.27 -5.11
C GLY A 52 -13.32 -14.02 -4.62
N GLY A 53 -13.63 -13.13 -5.56
CA GLY A 53 -14.23 -11.83 -5.29
C GLY A 53 -13.21 -10.72 -5.09
N GLU A 54 -13.67 -9.50 -5.34
CA GLU A 54 -12.88 -8.29 -5.20
C GLU A 54 -12.98 -7.78 -3.76
N ARG A 55 -11.82 -7.49 -3.16
CA ARG A 55 -11.73 -6.97 -1.81
C ARG A 55 -10.84 -5.73 -1.77
N TRP A 56 -11.28 -4.75 -1.01
CA TRP A 56 -10.47 -3.59 -0.66
C TRP A 56 -9.44 -3.98 0.39
N GLN A 57 -8.17 -3.77 0.07
CA GLN A 57 -7.04 -4.06 0.95
C GLN A 57 -6.34 -2.76 1.31
N HIS A 58 -6.25 -2.53 2.60
CA HIS A 58 -5.59 -1.33 3.14
C HIS A 58 -4.06 -1.48 3.05
N GLY A 59 -3.39 -0.38 2.72
CA GLY A 59 -1.95 -0.36 2.57
C GLY A 59 -1.38 1.03 2.44
N VAL A 60 -0.11 1.08 2.12
CA VAL A 60 0.66 2.30 1.92
C VAL A 60 1.22 2.32 0.52
N MET A 61 0.97 3.39 -0.21
CA MET A 61 1.55 3.64 -1.52
C MET A 61 2.72 4.60 -1.37
N ARG A 62 3.81 4.32 -2.08
CA ARG A 62 5.00 5.16 -2.12
C ARG A 62 5.25 5.66 -3.51
N PHE A 63 5.51 6.97 -3.61
CA PHE A 63 6.01 7.57 -4.83
C PHE A 63 7.48 7.19 -5.06
N GLY A 64 7.76 6.69 -6.25
CA GLY A 64 9.11 6.61 -6.79
C GLY A 64 9.27 7.63 -7.91
N THR A 65 10.45 7.67 -8.52
CA THR A 65 10.74 8.57 -9.64
C THR A 65 9.83 8.28 -10.84
N ASP A 66 9.69 7.00 -11.18
CA ASP A 66 8.97 6.51 -12.37
C ASP A 66 7.83 5.54 -12.05
N ARG A 67 7.64 5.19 -10.78
CA ARG A 67 6.70 4.14 -10.36
C ARG A 67 6.07 4.40 -9.01
N LEU A 68 4.85 3.90 -8.85
CA LEU A 68 4.15 3.78 -7.58
C LEU A 68 4.37 2.36 -7.05
N ARG A 69 4.67 2.24 -5.76
CA ARG A 69 4.86 0.96 -5.07
C ARG A 69 3.87 0.87 -3.94
N TRP A 70 3.00 -0.13 -3.99
CA TRP A 70 2.03 -0.35 -2.94
C TRP A 70 2.43 -1.52 -2.04
N PHE A 71 2.37 -1.27 -0.74
CA PHE A 71 2.68 -2.21 0.31
C PHE A 71 1.42 -2.46 1.12
N ARG A 72 1.01 -3.71 1.23
CA ARG A 72 -0.14 -4.10 2.01
C ARG A 72 0.12 -3.90 3.49
N ALA A 73 -0.85 -3.30 4.22
CA ALA A 73 -0.82 -3.27 5.68
C ALA A 73 -0.94 -4.70 6.24
N PHE A 74 -0.24 -4.96 7.33
CA PHE A 74 -0.21 -6.28 7.99
C PHE A 74 0.29 -7.44 7.13
N SER A 75 1.10 -7.16 6.11
CA SER A 75 1.76 -8.20 5.31
C SER A 75 3.14 -8.52 5.88
N VAL A 76 3.43 -9.80 6.04
CA VAL A 76 4.79 -10.27 6.39
C VAL A 76 5.76 -10.20 5.20
N ARG A 77 5.26 -9.91 4.00
CA ARG A 77 6.10 -9.73 2.81
C ARG A 77 6.88 -8.43 2.88
N PHE A 78 8.16 -8.52 2.56
CA PHE A 78 9.11 -7.40 2.64
C PHE A 78 9.13 -6.51 1.39
N GLY A 79 8.44 -6.89 0.32
CA GLY A 79 8.40 -6.16 -0.95
C GLY A 79 7.05 -5.52 -1.25
N PRO A 80 7.00 -4.65 -2.27
CA PRO A 80 5.74 -4.12 -2.77
C PRO A 80 4.92 -5.25 -3.39
N GLU A 81 3.62 -5.27 -3.11
CA GLU A 81 2.71 -6.24 -3.72
C GLU A 81 2.18 -5.79 -5.07
N VAL A 82 2.15 -4.48 -5.28
CA VAL A 82 1.76 -3.87 -6.56
C VAL A 82 2.77 -2.79 -6.92
N VAL A 83 3.19 -2.80 -8.18
CA VAL A 83 4.04 -1.77 -8.78
C VAL A 83 3.35 -1.27 -10.03
N ILE A 84 3.11 0.04 -10.11
CA ILE A 84 2.53 0.71 -11.27
C ILE A 84 3.59 1.65 -11.81
N ARG A 85 4.06 1.42 -13.01
CA ARG A 85 5.00 2.33 -13.69
C ARG A 85 4.22 3.49 -14.30
N ARG A 86 4.76 4.69 -14.20
CA ARG A 86 4.13 5.89 -14.78
C ARG A 86 3.90 5.72 -16.28
N GLY A 87 4.88 5.19 -16.99
CA GLY A 87 4.79 4.96 -18.44
C GLY A 87 3.77 3.91 -18.85
N ASP A 88 3.32 3.06 -17.93
CA ASP A 88 2.30 2.05 -18.22
C ASP A 88 0.88 2.58 -18.01
N ILE A 89 0.72 3.78 -17.42
CA ILE A 89 -0.58 4.39 -17.17
C ILE A 89 -1.08 5.07 -18.42
N VAL A 90 -2.16 4.57 -19.00
CA VAL A 90 -2.82 5.14 -20.19
C VAL A 90 -3.83 6.19 -19.78
N GLU A 91 -4.60 5.92 -18.74
CA GLU A 91 -5.68 6.79 -18.28
C GLU A 91 -5.83 6.69 -16.76
N VAL A 92 -6.17 7.81 -16.14
CA VAL A 92 -6.56 7.85 -14.73
C VAL A 92 -7.94 8.49 -14.63
N ASN A 93 -8.93 7.69 -14.31
CA ASN A 93 -10.26 8.18 -14.04
C ASN A 93 -10.41 8.45 -12.54
N ARG A 94 -11.00 9.60 -12.20
CA ARG A 94 -11.18 10.04 -10.84
C ARG A 94 -12.65 10.29 -10.53
N ARG A 95 -13.12 9.67 -9.46
CA ARG A 95 -14.45 9.88 -8.91
C ARG A 95 -14.37 10.30 -7.45
N ARG A 96 -14.99 11.41 -7.09
CA ARG A 96 -15.10 11.85 -5.70
C ARG A 96 -16.11 10.96 -4.96
N LEU A 97 -15.70 10.46 -3.82
CA LEU A 97 -16.55 9.72 -2.90
C LEU A 97 -16.94 10.65 -1.75
N PRO A 98 -18.25 10.76 -1.44
CA PRO A 98 -18.68 11.51 -0.26
C PRO A 98 -18.19 10.82 1.01
N ALA A 99 -18.03 11.61 2.08
CA ALA A 99 -17.74 11.07 3.40
C ALA A 99 -18.81 10.06 3.81
N ARG A 100 -18.38 8.89 4.28
CA ARG A 100 -19.30 7.82 4.70
C ARG A 100 -20.05 8.13 6.00
N VAL A 101 -19.50 9.03 6.81
CA VAL A 101 -20.01 9.42 8.12
C VAL A 101 -19.94 10.94 8.20
N GLU A 102 -20.90 11.55 8.88
CA GLU A 102 -20.92 12.98 9.16
C GLU A 102 -19.64 13.38 9.90
N GLY A 103 -18.86 14.32 9.33
CA GLY A 103 -17.51 14.67 9.80
C GLY A 103 -16.37 13.77 9.32
N GLY A 104 -16.64 12.75 8.49
CA GLY A 104 -15.63 11.91 7.86
C GLY A 104 -14.89 12.64 6.73
N GLN A 105 -13.71 12.12 6.37
CA GLN A 105 -12.93 12.67 5.26
C GLN A 105 -13.49 12.21 3.92
N GLU A 106 -13.55 13.15 2.97
CA GLU A 106 -13.84 12.83 1.58
C GLU A 106 -12.64 12.12 0.95
N ALA A 107 -12.91 11.23 0.01
CA ALA A 107 -11.89 10.46 -0.67
C ALA A 107 -12.10 10.48 -2.18
N TYR A 108 -11.06 10.10 -2.92
CA TYR A 108 -11.13 9.82 -4.35
C TYR A 108 -11.07 8.33 -4.62
N LEU A 109 -11.97 7.85 -5.46
CA LEU A 109 -11.81 6.58 -6.16
C LEU A 109 -11.02 6.86 -7.44
N LEU A 110 -9.86 6.28 -7.55
CA LEU A 110 -8.98 6.35 -8.71
C LEU A 110 -9.03 5.01 -9.44
N ALA A 111 -9.23 5.06 -10.74
CA ALA A 111 -9.10 3.90 -11.62
C ALA A 111 -7.95 4.17 -12.58
N PHE A 112 -6.88 3.38 -12.46
CA PHE A 112 -5.73 3.42 -13.35
C PHE A 112 -5.94 2.37 -14.45
N THR A 113 -6.04 2.81 -15.69
CA THR A 113 -6.01 1.92 -16.85
C THR A 113 -4.57 1.79 -17.33
N LEU A 114 -4.06 0.58 -17.37
CA LEU A 114 -2.69 0.28 -17.78
C LEU A 114 -2.61 -0.15 -19.24
N LEU A 115 -1.41 -0.08 -19.83
CA LEU A 115 -1.14 -0.50 -21.22
C LEU A 115 -1.58 -1.94 -21.52
N ASP A 116 -1.49 -2.83 -20.52
CA ASP A 116 -1.95 -4.22 -20.63
C ASP A 116 -3.47 -4.40 -20.43
N ARG A 117 -4.23 -3.30 -20.44
CA ARG A 117 -5.68 -3.24 -20.22
C ARG A 117 -6.14 -3.68 -18.80
N ARG A 118 -5.21 -3.85 -17.86
CA ARG A 118 -5.59 -4.05 -16.48
C ARG A 118 -6.05 -2.73 -15.87
N GLU A 119 -7.08 -2.81 -15.05
CA GLU A 119 -7.53 -1.70 -14.23
C GLU A 119 -7.10 -1.92 -12.77
N VAL A 120 -6.58 -0.88 -12.16
CA VAL A 120 -6.22 -0.86 -10.75
C VAL A 120 -7.04 0.22 -10.07
N HIS A 121 -7.91 -0.18 -9.15
CA HIS A 121 -8.73 0.76 -8.40
C HIS A 121 -8.11 1.05 -7.04
N ALA A 122 -8.04 2.33 -6.69
CA ALA A 122 -7.51 2.80 -5.41
C ALA A 122 -8.45 3.82 -4.77
N ILE A 123 -8.62 3.75 -3.47
CA ILE A 123 -9.28 4.80 -2.68
C ILE A 123 -8.18 5.54 -1.93
N VAL A 124 -8.12 6.85 -2.13
CA VAL A 124 -7.13 7.74 -1.52
C VAL A 124 -7.82 8.97 -0.93
N ASP A 125 -7.27 9.53 0.12
CA ASP A 125 -7.75 10.78 0.69
C ASP A 125 -7.46 11.97 -0.24
N LEU A 126 -8.10 13.11 0.01
CA LEU A 126 -8.00 14.29 -0.86
C LEU A 126 -6.56 14.80 -1.03
N VAL A 127 -5.81 14.89 0.07
CA VAL A 127 -4.44 15.44 0.05
C VAL A 127 -3.49 14.53 -0.74
N PRO A 128 -3.41 13.21 -0.47
CA PRO A 128 -2.64 12.29 -1.30
C PRO A 128 -3.09 12.25 -2.76
N GLY A 129 -4.39 12.44 -3.02
CA GLY A 129 -4.94 12.51 -4.38
C GLY A 129 -4.38 13.68 -5.18
N ALA A 130 -4.21 14.85 -4.55
CA ALA A 130 -3.56 16.01 -5.17
C ALA A 130 -2.07 15.77 -5.44
N ALA A 131 -1.35 15.18 -4.47
CA ALA A 131 0.06 14.84 -4.65
C ALA A 131 0.27 13.81 -5.78
N LEU A 132 -0.66 12.86 -5.92
CA LEU A 132 -0.63 11.88 -7.00
C LEU A 132 -0.78 12.55 -8.38
N ASN A 133 -1.64 13.56 -8.50
CA ASN A 133 -1.76 14.31 -9.74
C ASN A 133 -0.46 15.01 -10.10
N SER A 134 0.11 15.73 -9.15
CA SER A 134 1.39 16.41 -9.39
C SER A 134 2.48 15.42 -9.80
N TRP A 135 2.47 14.22 -9.24
CA TRP A 135 3.40 13.18 -9.64
C TRP A 135 3.13 12.65 -11.07
N LEU A 136 1.87 12.51 -11.47
CA LEU A 136 1.50 12.10 -12.83
C LEU A 136 1.90 13.17 -13.85
N GLU A 137 1.68 14.44 -13.53
CA GLU A 137 2.00 15.58 -14.39
C GLU A 137 3.50 15.89 -14.46
N ALA A 138 4.25 15.56 -13.41
CA ALA A 138 5.70 15.73 -13.36
C ALA A 138 6.48 14.68 -14.20
N ALA A 139 5.82 14.03 -15.16
CA ALA A 139 6.52 13.19 -16.12
C ALA A 139 7.56 14.04 -16.85
N PRO A 140 8.84 13.63 -16.88
CA PRO A 140 9.81 14.34 -17.69
C PRO A 140 9.32 14.34 -19.14
N THR A 141 9.09 15.51 -19.68
CA THR A 141 8.86 15.75 -21.12
C THR A 141 10.16 15.47 -21.87
N GLY A 142 10.62 14.24 -21.82
CA GLY A 142 11.94 13.87 -22.28
C GLY A 142 11.88 12.63 -23.16
N LEU A 143 10.97 12.59 -24.11
CA LEU A 143 11.25 11.98 -25.40
C LEU A 143 11.57 13.14 -26.36
N VAL A 144 12.75 13.71 -26.21
CA VAL A 144 13.41 14.33 -27.34
C VAL A 144 13.71 13.16 -28.27
N ILE A 145 12.81 12.93 -29.22
CA ILE A 145 13.14 12.18 -30.42
C ILE A 145 14.20 13.05 -31.08
N GLY A 146 15.46 12.70 -30.88
CA GLY A 146 16.55 13.28 -31.63
C GLY A 146 16.27 12.99 -33.08
N ASP A 147 15.97 14.03 -33.85
CA ASP A 147 16.08 13.96 -35.30
C ASP A 147 17.50 13.50 -35.60
N ALA A 148 17.61 12.28 -36.07
CA ALA A 148 18.83 11.78 -36.69
C ALA A 148 18.81 12.34 -38.14
N ASP A 149 19.64 13.38 -38.37
CA ASP A 149 20.15 13.70 -39.68
C ASP A 149 21.10 12.60 -40.17
#